data_0ee4ccc4d7c10d5f9208265edeecbee1
#
_entry.id   0ee4ccc4d7c10d5f9208265edeecbee1
#
_cell.length_a   1.000
_cell.length_b   1.000
_cell.length_c   1.000
_cell.angle_alpha   90.00
_cell.angle_beta   90.00
_cell.angle_gamma   90.00
#
_symmetry.space_group_name_H-M   'P 1'
#
loop_
_entity.id
_entity.type
_entity.pdbx_description
1 polymer ?
#
loop_
_entity_poly.entity_id
_entity_poly.type
_entity_poly.pdbx_seq_one_letter_code
_entity_poly.pdbx_strand_id
1 'polypeptide(L)'
;MRMMKRAAVGILAAVMALSMLTACGGASAGPSTSGSTSTGGSSNPGSSSSSSASSSESNGSSSSSSSSSNSSSSTKLTYKASLTNKYNLQRYNSKTWYQKTAQIDSDGERNIYETALVFGSDHRVQKSYYKSSYANGSAYESLMIDRTNYTLYRDAKIATTSIYKSNGSSSSSEGEFYRMDSIVKTTQKVDNVSYYTEVTTYKGDKTGKIMTQSYCFDTTGKLVYLISSENGQEYKTHILDYGPSIPSSVLMEIPSDWSVYTFDYTTTPKTVTDAAGNKLTEDEIAQLNEKIYKW
;
A
#
# COMPACT_ATOMS: atom_id res chain seq x y z
N MET A 1 23.95 -8.49 6.54
CA MET A 1 23.69 -7.10 6.13
C MET A 1 22.91 -6.95 4.82
N ARG A 2 22.96 -7.89 3.86
CA ARG A 2 22.13 -7.88 2.62
C ARG A 2 20.64 -8.21 2.84
N MET A 3 20.30 -9.05 3.83
CA MET A 3 18.89 -9.44 4.13
C MET A 3 18.02 -8.28 4.66
N MET A 4 18.57 -7.37 5.48
CA MET A 4 17.77 -6.25 6.01
C MET A 4 17.33 -5.21 4.96
N LYS A 5 18.06 -5.05 3.85
CA LYS A 5 17.68 -4.12 2.78
C LYS A 5 16.50 -4.64 1.94
N ARG A 6 16.31 -5.97 1.85
CA ARG A 6 15.26 -6.58 1.02
C ARG A 6 13.89 -6.56 1.72
N ALA A 7 13.85 -6.72 3.04
CA ALA A 7 12.60 -6.63 3.81
C ALA A 7 11.95 -5.22 3.75
N ALA A 8 12.75 -4.15 3.65
CA ALA A 8 12.24 -2.79 3.61
C ALA A 8 11.47 -2.45 2.33
N VAL A 9 11.83 -3.05 1.18
CA VAL A 9 11.17 -2.77 -0.10
C VAL A 9 9.80 -3.44 -0.19
N GLY A 10 9.68 -4.68 0.30
CA GLY A 10 8.39 -5.40 0.30
C GLY A 10 7.35 -4.76 1.22
N ILE A 11 7.78 -4.27 2.40
CA ILE A 11 6.92 -3.57 3.35
C ILE A 11 6.43 -2.23 2.75
N LEU A 12 7.30 -1.52 2.01
CA LEU A 12 6.95 -0.24 1.40
C LEU A 12 5.87 -0.40 0.32
N ALA A 13 5.95 -1.44 -0.52
CA ALA A 13 4.94 -1.70 -1.56
C ALA A 13 3.58 -2.11 -0.97
N ALA A 14 3.56 -2.93 0.09
CA ALA A 14 2.33 -3.32 0.78
C ALA A 14 1.71 -2.14 1.56
N VAL A 15 2.54 -1.29 2.18
CA VAL A 15 2.11 -0.08 2.90
C VAL A 15 1.63 0.98 1.93
N MET A 16 2.25 1.17 0.75
CA MET A 16 1.77 2.11 -0.26
C MET A 16 0.40 1.70 -0.81
N ALA A 17 0.15 0.42 -1.07
CA ALA A 17 -1.19 -0.05 -1.44
C ALA A 17 -2.23 0.16 -0.33
N LEU A 18 -1.81 0.18 0.94
CA LEU A 18 -2.67 0.44 2.09
C LEU A 18 -2.94 1.93 2.32
N SER A 19 -1.92 2.78 2.18
CA SER A 19 -2.01 4.22 2.49
C SER A 19 -2.78 5.02 1.43
N MET A 20 -2.82 4.58 0.17
CA MET A 20 -3.57 5.25 -0.88
C MET A 20 -5.09 5.13 -0.75
N LEU A 21 -5.58 4.16 0.04
CA LEU A 21 -7.01 3.94 0.24
C LEU A 21 -7.61 4.77 1.38
N THR A 22 -6.79 5.37 2.24
CA THR A 22 -7.26 6.30 3.28
C THR A 22 -7.50 7.72 2.75
N ALA A 23 -6.97 8.07 1.57
CA ALA A 23 -7.11 9.41 1.00
C ALA A 23 -8.44 9.67 0.26
N CYS A 24 -9.25 8.64 -0.05
CA CYS A 24 -10.52 8.78 -0.75
C CYS A 24 -11.77 8.96 0.14
N GLY A 25 -11.60 9.07 1.46
CA GLY A 25 -12.72 9.14 2.40
C GLY A 25 -12.77 10.43 3.22
N GLY A 26 -13.02 11.59 2.59
CA GLY A 26 -13.09 12.84 3.33
C GLY A 26 -13.71 14.01 2.60
N ALA A 27 -14.90 13.85 2.04
CA ALA A 27 -15.76 14.99 1.68
C ALA A 27 -17.01 14.96 2.58
N SER A 28 -16.85 15.41 3.82
CA SER A 28 -17.97 15.78 4.69
C SER A 28 -18.29 17.24 4.42
N ALA A 29 -19.33 17.49 3.64
CA ALA A 29 -19.94 18.78 3.53
C ALA A 29 -20.83 19.00 4.77
N GLY A 30 -20.37 19.82 5.70
CA GLY A 30 -21.19 20.39 6.76
C GLY A 30 -21.55 21.84 6.40
N PRO A 31 -22.79 22.29 6.61
CA PRO A 31 -23.21 23.65 6.30
C PRO A 31 -22.78 24.60 7.43
N SER A 32 -22.06 25.66 7.07
CA SER A 32 -21.88 26.81 7.96
C SER A 32 -22.51 28.04 7.33
N THR A 33 -23.61 28.44 7.93
CA THR A 33 -24.24 29.75 7.81
C THR A 33 -23.50 30.79 8.65
N SER A 34 -23.58 32.04 8.15
CA SER A 34 -23.32 33.38 8.70
C SER A 34 -22.01 33.99 8.21
N GLY A 35 -21.98 35.03 7.39
CA GLY A 35 -22.63 36.32 7.54
C GLY A 35 -21.61 37.34 8.00
N SER A 36 -21.05 38.18 7.08
CA SER A 36 -20.93 39.66 7.26
C SER A 36 -20.00 40.32 6.24
N THR A 37 -20.57 41.15 5.46
CA THR A 37 -20.20 42.45 4.85
C THR A 37 -18.84 43.07 5.15
N SER A 38 -18.14 43.54 4.07
CA SER A 38 -17.82 44.94 3.76
C SER A 38 -16.76 45.05 2.65
N THR A 39 -17.16 45.65 1.54
CA THR A 39 -16.82 46.91 0.92
C THR A 39 -15.37 47.23 0.53
N GLY A 40 -15.23 47.55 -0.78
CA GLY A 40 -14.28 48.51 -1.33
C GLY A 40 -13.11 47.88 -2.05
N GLY A 41 -12.91 48.08 -3.32
CA GLY A 41 -12.88 49.16 -4.16
C GLY A 41 -11.83 48.94 -5.24
N SER A 42 -12.23 49.06 -6.48
CA SER A 42 -11.67 49.82 -7.61
C SER A 42 -10.23 49.57 -8.07
N SER A 43 -10.02 49.13 -9.27
CA SER A 43 -9.59 49.85 -10.49
C SER A 43 -8.70 48.97 -11.38
N ASN A 44 -9.19 48.78 -12.58
CA ASN A 44 -8.49 48.55 -13.85
C ASN A 44 -7.83 49.86 -14.32
N PRO A 45 -7.03 49.97 -15.41
CA PRO A 45 -6.85 49.10 -16.57
C PRO A 45 -5.41 49.15 -17.20
N GLY A 46 -5.25 48.42 -18.34
CA GLY A 46 -4.34 48.87 -19.41
C GLY A 46 -3.38 47.77 -19.92
N SER A 47 -3.70 47.25 -21.04
CA SER A 47 -3.27 47.46 -22.42
C SER A 47 -2.05 46.67 -22.92
N SER A 48 -2.34 45.82 -23.89
CA SER A 48 -1.85 45.69 -25.28
C SER A 48 -0.36 45.48 -25.56
N SER A 49 -0.06 44.48 -26.36
CA SER A 49 0.39 44.44 -27.77
C SER A 49 1.36 43.27 -27.97
N SER A 50 1.02 42.31 -28.81
CA SER A 50 1.30 42.11 -30.25
C SER A 50 2.75 41.80 -30.67
N SER A 51 2.80 40.80 -31.55
CA SER A 51 3.74 40.50 -32.63
C SER A 51 4.92 39.61 -32.24
N SER A 52 5.41 38.68 -33.01
CA SER A 52 5.21 38.17 -34.37
C SER A 52 6.22 37.01 -34.60
N ALA A 53 5.90 36.21 -35.55
CA ALA A 53 6.56 35.03 -36.06
C ALA A 53 8.07 35.14 -36.38
N SER A 54 8.76 34.00 -36.30
CA SER A 54 9.66 33.57 -37.42
C SER A 54 10.03 32.10 -37.32
N SER A 55 9.92 31.46 -38.43
CA SER A 55 10.25 30.10 -38.80
C SER A 55 11.77 29.89 -38.86
N SER A 56 12.24 28.68 -38.49
CA SER A 56 13.41 28.09 -39.15
C SER A 56 13.35 26.56 -39.03
N GLU A 57 13.28 25.93 -40.21
CA GLU A 57 13.45 24.50 -40.42
C GLU A 57 14.93 24.11 -40.19
N SER A 58 15.16 22.99 -39.53
CA SER A 58 16.37 22.23 -39.72
C SER A 58 16.09 20.73 -39.68
N ASN A 59 16.31 20.11 -40.84
CA ASN A 59 16.34 18.67 -41.05
C ASN A 59 17.40 18.00 -40.15
N GLY A 60 17.01 16.97 -39.42
CA GLY A 60 17.89 16.05 -38.76
C GLY A 60 17.32 14.65 -38.85
N SER A 61 17.82 13.86 -39.79
CA SER A 61 17.56 12.39 -39.86
C SER A 61 18.03 11.71 -38.61
N SER A 62 17.13 11.04 -37.93
CA SER A 62 17.50 10.02 -36.95
C SER A 62 16.56 8.80 -37.05
N SER A 63 17.21 7.69 -37.22
CA SER A 63 16.77 6.33 -37.39
C SER A 63 15.58 5.96 -36.47
N SER A 64 14.47 5.60 -37.08
CA SER A 64 13.30 5.05 -36.45
C SER A 64 13.57 3.59 -36.02
N SER A 65 13.77 3.34 -34.75
CA SER A 65 13.48 2.05 -34.13
C SER A 65 11.97 1.94 -34.02
N SER A 66 11.37 1.08 -34.84
CA SER A 66 9.97 0.74 -34.83
C SER A 66 9.62 -0.04 -33.56
N SER A 67 9.26 0.65 -32.48
CA SER A 67 8.46 0.09 -31.43
C SER A 67 7.02 0.02 -31.95
N SER A 68 6.52 -1.18 -32.20
CA SER A 68 5.11 -1.46 -32.53
C SER A 68 4.23 -1.05 -31.36
N SER A 69 3.83 0.21 -31.29
CA SER A 69 2.80 0.68 -30.41
C SER A 69 1.46 0.16 -30.92
N ASN A 70 0.98 -0.95 -30.36
CA ASN A 70 -0.44 -1.28 -30.42
C ASN A 70 -1.20 -0.12 -29.78
N SER A 71 -1.75 0.76 -30.59
CA SER A 71 -2.64 1.84 -30.14
C SER A 71 -3.97 1.25 -29.70
N SER A 72 -4.02 0.69 -28.47
CA SER A 72 -5.27 0.38 -27.83
C SER A 72 -6.01 1.68 -27.54
N SER A 73 -7.18 1.86 -28.16
CA SER A 73 -8.01 3.07 -27.96
C SER A 73 -8.39 3.18 -26.48
N SER A 74 -7.84 4.16 -25.77
CA SER A 74 -8.24 4.48 -24.41
C SER A 74 -9.51 5.32 -24.43
N THR A 75 -10.52 4.96 -23.64
CA THR A 75 -11.77 5.71 -23.51
C THR A 75 -11.88 6.24 -22.08
N LYS A 76 -12.18 7.54 -21.95
CA LYS A 76 -12.43 8.15 -20.64
C LYS A 76 -13.59 7.46 -19.93
N LEU A 77 -13.42 7.18 -18.65
CA LEU A 77 -14.40 6.51 -17.81
C LEU A 77 -14.77 7.41 -16.62
N THR A 78 -16.00 7.30 -16.15
CA THR A 78 -16.39 7.91 -14.88
C THR A 78 -16.04 6.97 -13.75
N TYR A 79 -15.30 7.45 -12.73
CA TYR A 79 -14.88 6.62 -11.60
C TYR A 79 -16.06 5.87 -10.96
N LYS A 80 -17.20 6.53 -10.74
CA LYS A 80 -18.41 5.93 -10.16
C LYS A 80 -18.92 4.70 -10.92
N ALA A 81 -18.69 4.63 -12.22
CA ALA A 81 -19.13 3.52 -13.08
C ALA A 81 -18.04 2.45 -13.29
N SER A 82 -16.88 2.63 -12.70
CA SER A 82 -15.72 1.75 -12.91
C SER A 82 -15.77 0.49 -12.05
N LEU A 83 -15.11 -0.59 -12.50
CA LEU A 83 -14.87 -1.78 -11.69
C LEU A 83 -13.88 -1.50 -10.55
N THR A 84 -12.93 -0.59 -10.77
CA THR A 84 -12.02 -0.06 -9.73
C THR A 84 -12.79 0.53 -8.55
N ASN A 85 -13.81 1.37 -8.83
CA ASN A 85 -14.67 1.90 -7.78
C ASN A 85 -15.45 0.79 -7.05
N LYS A 86 -16.00 -0.17 -7.80
CA LYS A 86 -16.72 -1.30 -7.22
C LYS A 86 -15.81 -2.11 -6.27
N TYR A 87 -14.57 -2.41 -6.68
CA TYR A 87 -13.58 -3.08 -5.85
C TYR A 87 -13.27 -2.27 -4.58
N ASN A 88 -13.03 -0.95 -4.71
CA ASN A 88 -12.72 -0.08 -3.59
C ASN A 88 -13.90 0.07 -2.62
N LEU A 89 -15.14 0.19 -3.13
CA LEU A 89 -16.34 0.24 -2.30
C LEU A 89 -16.61 -1.09 -1.58
N GLN A 90 -16.37 -2.23 -2.21
CA GLN A 90 -16.49 -3.53 -1.56
C GLN A 90 -15.57 -3.61 -0.35
N ARG A 91 -14.31 -3.18 -0.51
CA ARG A 91 -13.34 -3.13 0.58
C ARG A 91 -13.75 -2.13 1.67
N TYR A 92 -14.12 -0.92 1.29
CA TYR A 92 -14.49 0.14 2.22
C TYR A 92 -15.73 -0.20 3.07
N ASN A 93 -16.73 -0.85 2.46
CA ASN A 93 -17.97 -1.22 3.14
C ASN A 93 -17.88 -2.52 3.94
N SER A 94 -16.76 -3.23 3.85
CA SER A 94 -16.56 -4.49 4.56
C SER A 94 -16.07 -4.25 5.99
N LYS A 95 -16.57 -5.06 6.95
CA LYS A 95 -16.05 -5.09 8.32
C LYS A 95 -14.71 -5.81 8.40
N THR A 96 -14.48 -6.73 7.47
CA THR A 96 -13.24 -7.49 7.35
C THR A 96 -12.80 -7.50 5.91
N TRP A 97 -11.48 -7.58 5.68
CA TRP A 97 -10.92 -7.68 4.35
C TRP A 97 -9.73 -8.62 4.34
N TYR A 98 -9.68 -9.50 3.38
CA TYR A 98 -8.55 -10.38 3.11
C TYR A 98 -8.03 -10.13 1.71
N GLN A 99 -6.72 -10.23 1.55
CA GLN A 99 -6.06 -10.14 0.25
C GLN A 99 -4.80 -11.00 0.24
N LYS A 100 -4.66 -11.82 -0.80
CA LYS A 100 -3.46 -12.61 -1.09
C LYS A 100 -2.88 -12.18 -2.41
N THR A 101 -1.60 -11.87 -2.44
CA THR A 101 -0.92 -11.37 -3.64
C THR A 101 0.38 -12.11 -3.88
N ALA A 102 0.84 -12.08 -5.12
CA ALA A 102 2.18 -12.50 -5.49
C ALA A 102 2.91 -11.35 -6.19
N GLN A 103 4.18 -11.20 -5.88
CA GLN A 103 5.09 -10.29 -6.58
C GLN A 103 6.30 -11.08 -7.04
N ILE A 104 6.82 -10.71 -8.21
CA ILE A 104 8.08 -11.23 -8.72
C ILE A 104 9.11 -10.15 -8.43
N ASP A 105 10.16 -10.50 -7.71
CA ASP A 105 11.25 -9.58 -7.40
C ASP A 105 12.20 -9.41 -8.60
N SER A 106 13.24 -8.60 -8.41
CA SER A 106 14.25 -8.33 -9.45
C SER A 106 15.05 -9.57 -9.87
N ASP A 107 15.10 -10.57 -9.00
CA ASP A 107 15.83 -11.82 -9.23
C ASP A 107 14.94 -12.90 -9.89
N GLY A 108 13.67 -12.55 -10.18
CA GLY A 108 12.67 -13.43 -10.76
C GLY A 108 11.99 -14.36 -9.74
N GLU A 109 12.28 -14.21 -8.46
CA GLU A 109 11.69 -15.01 -7.39
C GLU A 109 10.27 -14.53 -7.08
N ARG A 110 9.38 -15.50 -6.86
CA ARG A 110 7.97 -15.22 -6.54
C ARG A 110 7.75 -15.21 -5.04
N ASN A 111 7.41 -14.05 -4.51
CA ASN A 111 7.06 -13.85 -3.11
C ASN A 111 5.54 -13.76 -2.95
N ILE A 112 4.99 -14.38 -1.90
CA ILE A 112 3.56 -14.37 -1.59
C ILE A 112 3.33 -13.49 -0.36
N TYR A 113 2.32 -12.63 -0.43
CA TYR A 113 1.91 -11.76 0.65
C TYR A 113 0.44 -12.01 0.98
N GLU A 114 0.14 -12.15 2.26
CA GLU A 114 -1.23 -12.24 2.76
C GLU A 114 -1.48 -11.12 3.74
N THR A 115 -2.60 -10.43 3.59
CA THR A 115 -3.03 -9.36 4.49
C THR A 115 -4.48 -9.59 4.87
N ALA A 116 -4.80 -9.50 6.16
CA ALA A 116 -6.17 -9.48 6.64
C ALA A 116 -6.39 -8.29 7.56
N LEU A 117 -7.54 -7.65 7.46
CA LEU A 117 -7.90 -6.45 8.20
C LEU A 117 -9.26 -6.64 8.87
N VAL A 118 -9.39 -6.13 10.09
CA VAL A 118 -10.66 -5.95 10.80
C VAL A 118 -10.84 -4.46 11.05
N PHE A 119 -11.95 -3.92 10.61
CA PHE A 119 -12.28 -2.51 10.76
C PHE A 119 -13.28 -2.29 11.88
N GLY A 120 -13.09 -1.23 12.66
CA GLY A 120 -14.06 -0.74 13.61
C GLY A 120 -15.25 -0.04 12.96
N SER A 121 -16.19 0.40 13.78
CA SER A 121 -17.35 1.19 13.32
C SER A 121 -16.96 2.55 12.72
N ASP A 122 -15.78 3.05 13.05
CA ASP A 122 -15.17 4.29 12.52
C ASP A 122 -14.32 4.06 11.26
N HIS A 123 -14.40 2.87 10.66
CA HIS A 123 -13.58 2.40 9.53
C HIS A 123 -12.06 2.41 9.76
N ARG A 124 -11.63 2.53 11.02
CA ARG A 124 -10.21 2.36 11.37
C ARG A 124 -9.86 0.89 11.54
N VAL A 125 -8.64 0.55 11.18
CA VAL A 125 -8.12 -0.81 11.38
C VAL A 125 -7.93 -1.05 12.87
N GLN A 126 -8.64 -2.04 13.42
CA GLN A 126 -8.52 -2.51 14.79
C GLN A 126 -7.54 -3.68 14.91
N LYS A 127 -7.62 -4.61 13.95
CA LYS A 127 -6.68 -5.73 13.85
C LYS A 127 -6.15 -5.83 12.43
N SER A 128 -4.88 -6.15 12.29
CA SER A 128 -4.31 -6.48 10.99
C SER A 128 -3.35 -7.65 11.10
N TYR A 129 -3.46 -8.56 10.17
CA TYR A 129 -2.54 -9.67 9.98
C TYR A 129 -1.77 -9.44 8.69
N TYR A 130 -0.48 -9.76 8.73
CA TYR A 130 0.39 -9.73 7.57
C TYR A 130 1.29 -10.97 7.57
N LYS A 131 1.41 -11.59 6.40
CA LYS A 131 2.36 -12.67 6.15
C LYS A 131 3.10 -12.42 4.85
N SER A 132 4.41 -12.58 4.88
CA SER A 132 5.23 -12.71 3.68
C SER A 132 5.84 -14.10 3.65
N SER A 133 5.76 -14.76 2.49
CA SER A 133 6.40 -16.05 2.24
C SER A 133 7.32 -15.87 1.04
N TYR A 134 8.58 -16.16 1.23
CA TYR A 134 9.64 -15.96 0.25
C TYR A 134 9.94 -17.25 -0.49
N ALA A 135 10.46 -17.14 -1.71
CA ALA A 135 10.80 -18.29 -2.55
C ALA A 135 11.81 -19.25 -1.91
N ASN A 136 12.68 -18.74 -1.02
CA ASN A 136 13.65 -19.53 -0.28
C ASN A 136 13.03 -20.34 0.89
N GLY A 137 11.71 -20.34 1.03
CA GLY A 137 10.99 -21.04 2.09
C GLY A 137 10.88 -20.28 3.42
N SER A 138 11.55 -19.13 3.58
CA SER A 138 11.39 -18.33 4.78
C SER A 138 10.03 -17.60 4.78
N ALA A 139 9.49 -17.37 5.96
CA ALA A 139 8.26 -16.62 6.14
C ALA A 139 8.37 -15.65 7.32
N TYR A 140 7.65 -14.54 7.22
CA TYR A 140 7.47 -13.60 8.31
C TYR A 140 5.98 -13.40 8.51
N GLU A 141 5.52 -13.50 9.76
CA GLU A 141 4.14 -13.24 10.11
C GLU A 141 4.06 -12.20 11.23
N SER A 142 3.11 -11.29 11.11
CA SER A 142 2.79 -10.33 12.16
C SER A 142 1.29 -10.15 12.34
N LEU A 143 0.91 -9.81 13.55
CA LEU A 143 -0.46 -9.54 13.96
C LEU A 143 -0.48 -8.25 14.79
N MET A 144 -1.26 -7.27 14.36
CA MET A 144 -1.52 -6.07 15.15
C MET A 144 -2.89 -6.20 15.80
N ILE A 145 -2.95 -6.01 17.11
CA ILE A 145 -4.18 -5.94 17.92
C ILE A 145 -4.08 -4.67 18.75
N ASP A 146 -5.07 -3.78 18.65
CA ASP A 146 -5.17 -2.56 19.46
C ASP A 146 -3.85 -1.75 19.51
N ARG A 147 -3.22 -1.58 18.34
CA ARG A 147 -1.93 -0.87 18.14
C ARG A 147 -0.69 -1.60 18.64
N THR A 148 -0.83 -2.76 19.27
CA THR A 148 0.32 -3.61 19.63
C THR A 148 0.63 -4.54 18.47
N ASN A 149 1.87 -4.52 18.02
CA ASN A 149 2.34 -5.39 16.94
C ASN A 149 3.08 -6.59 17.50
N TYR A 150 2.67 -7.78 17.08
CA TYR A 150 3.25 -9.06 17.45
C TYR A 150 3.90 -9.71 16.23
N THR A 151 5.10 -10.24 16.41
CA THR A 151 5.70 -11.19 15.45
C THR A 151 5.29 -12.60 15.87
N LEU A 152 4.83 -13.40 14.91
CA LEU A 152 4.28 -14.73 15.16
C LEU A 152 5.27 -15.81 14.70
N TYR A 153 5.56 -16.75 15.57
CA TYR A 153 6.40 -17.93 15.32
C TYR A 153 5.53 -19.18 15.47
N ARG A 154 4.87 -19.59 14.36
CA ARG A 154 3.82 -20.62 14.39
C ARG A 154 4.33 -21.96 14.92
N ASP A 155 5.48 -22.42 14.43
CA ASP A 155 6.01 -23.73 14.77
C ASP A 155 6.40 -23.82 16.26
N ALA A 156 6.82 -22.70 16.82
CA ALA A 156 7.16 -22.59 18.24
C ALA A 156 5.94 -22.27 19.12
N LYS A 157 4.79 -21.89 18.54
CA LYS A 157 3.62 -21.35 19.24
C LYS A 157 3.98 -20.15 20.13
N ILE A 158 4.74 -19.23 19.57
CA ILE A 158 5.23 -18.05 20.28
C ILE A 158 4.80 -16.79 19.52
N ALA A 159 4.39 -15.78 20.28
CA ALA A 159 4.21 -14.42 19.79
C ALA A 159 5.14 -13.48 20.58
N THR A 160 5.78 -12.55 19.88
CA THR A 160 6.63 -11.55 20.53
C THR A 160 6.20 -10.15 20.18
N THR A 161 6.28 -9.24 21.13
CA THR A 161 6.15 -7.79 20.89
C THR A 161 7.40 -7.07 21.38
N SER A 162 7.61 -5.83 20.94
CA SER A 162 8.80 -5.06 21.26
C SER A 162 8.47 -3.64 21.66
N ILE A 163 9.10 -3.16 22.72
CA ILE A 163 9.02 -1.78 23.19
C ILE A 163 10.34 -1.09 22.86
N TYR A 164 10.27 0.04 22.16
CA TYR A 164 11.44 0.87 21.81
C TYR A 164 11.32 2.25 22.46
N LYS A 165 12.46 2.87 22.79
CA LYS A 165 12.48 4.30 23.11
C LYS A 165 11.93 5.05 21.91
N SER A 166 10.85 5.77 22.12
CA SER A 166 10.41 6.77 21.14
C SER A 166 11.48 7.88 21.13
N ASN A 167 12.42 7.80 20.20
CA ASN A 167 13.24 8.97 19.89
C ASN A 167 12.28 9.97 19.28
N GLY A 168 11.86 10.96 20.06
CA GLY A 168 10.80 11.93 19.76
C GLY A 168 10.97 12.84 18.55
N SER A 169 11.71 12.40 17.55
CA SER A 169 11.76 12.99 16.22
C SER A 169 11.00 12.11 15.22
N SER A 170 9.69 11.93 15.42
CA SER A 170 8.85 11.74 14.24
C SER A 170 8.80 13.09 13.53
N SER A 171 9.79 13.41 12.72
CA SER A 171 9.56 14.33 11.62
C SER A 171 8.48 13.65 10.78
N SER A 172 7.22 13.97 11.05
CA SER A 172 6.16 13.74 10.08
C SER A 172 6.54 14.61 8.88
N SER A 173 7.38 14.05 8.00
CA SER A 173 7.40 14.56 6.65
C SER A 173 5.95 14.38 6.21
N GLU A 174 5.21 15.49 6.18
CA GLU A 174 3.87 15.48 5.61
C GLU A 174 4.02 14.86 4.23
N GLY A 175 3.64 13.57 4.13
CA GLY A 175 3.72 12.82 2.90
C GLY A 175 3.00 13.56 1.80
N GLU A 176 3.39 13.36 0.58
CA GLU A 176 2.67 13.89 -0.56
C GLU A 176 1.30 13.21 -0.65
N PHE A 177 0.24 14.00 -0.74
CA PHE A 177 -1.09 13.49 -1.01
C PHE A 177 -1.30 13.40 -2.52
N TYR A 178 -1.74 12.24 -2.99
CA TYR A 178 -2.05 12.02 -4.39
C TYR A 178 -3.56 12.09 -4.59
N ARG A 179 -4.01 12.99 -5.49
CA ARG A 179 -5.42 13.08 -5.90
C ARG A 179 -5.62 12.39 -7.23
N MET A 180 -6.73 11.70 -7.36
CA MET A 180 -7.13 11.11 -8.62
C MET A 180 -7.44 12.21 -9.62
N ASP A 181 -6.72 12.21 -10.74
CA ASP A 181 -6.86 13.16 -11.85
C ASP A 181 -7.80 12.60 -12.92
N SER A 182 -7.61 11.35 -13.29
CA SER A 182 -8.39 10.72 -14.36
C SER A 182 -8.48 9.21 -14.21
N ILE A 183 -9.46 8.63 -14.90
CA ILE A 183 -9.56 7.18 -15.12
C ILE A 183 -9.95 6.92 -16.57
N VAL A 184 -9.28 5.98 -17.19
CA VAL A 184 -9.58 5.56 -18.57
C VAL A 184 -9.66 4.03 -18.63
N LYS A 185 -10.51 3.52 -19.52
CA LYS A 185 -10.56 2.08 -19.84
C LYS A 185 -9.71 1.80 -21.07
N THR A 186 -9.03 0.66 -21.04
CA THR A 186 -8.20 0.16 -22.14
C THR A 186 -8.12 -1.35 -22.08
N THR A 187 -7.34 -1.97 -22.96
CA THR A 187 -6.95 -3.36 -22.88
C THR A 187 -5.44 -3.41 -22.70
N GLN A 188 -4.97 -4.12 -21.69
CA GLN A 188 -3.56 -4.33 -21.42
C GLN A 188 -3.21 -5.81 -21.47
N LYS A 189 -2.08 -6.14 -22.08
CA LYS A 189 -1.55 -7.49 -22.14
C LYS A 189 -0.58 -7.72 -20.98
N VAL A 190 -0.89 -8.68 -20.13
CA VAL A 190 -0.04 -9.08 -18.99
C VAL A 190 0.22 -10.57 -19.11
N ASP A 191 1.48 -10.98 -19.09
CA ASP A 191 1.90 -12.39 -19.21
C ASP A 191 1.22 -13.11 -20.41
N ASN A 192 1.18 -12.44 -21.57
CA ASN A 192 0.55 -12.88 -22.82
C ASN A 192 -0.98 -12.99 -22.81
N VAL A 193 -1.66 -12.63 -21.73
CA VAL A 193 -3.12 -12.60 -21.63
C VAL A 193 -3.61 -11.15 -21.71
N SER A 194 -4.69 -10.91 -22.46
CA SER A 194 -5.32 -9.58 -22.56
C SER A 194 -6.38 -9.41 -21.50
N TYR A 195 -6.27 -8.31 -20.74
CA TYR A 195 -7.20 -7.97 -19.66
C TYR A 195 -7.95 -6.67 -19.97
N TYR A 196 -9.23 -6.60 -19.58
CA TYR A 196 -9.90 -5.33 -19.44
C TYR A 196 -9.18 -4.53 -18.33
N THR A 197 -8.74 -3.32 -18.64
CA THR A 197 -7.91 -2.55 -17.73
C THR A 197 -8.47 -1.17 -17.52
N GLU A 198 -8.54 -0.75 -16.27
CA GLU A 198 -8.84 0.62 -15.88
C GLU A 198 -7.56 1.27 -15.33
N VAL A 199 -7.10 2.31 -16.03
CA VAL A 199 -5.89 3.05 -15.64
C VAL A 199 -6.32 4.32 -14.91
N THR A 200 -5.97 4.40 -13.65
CA THR A 200 -6.18 5.58 -12.80
C THR A 200 -4.90 6.39 -12.73
N THR A 201 -4.98 7.67 -13.05
CA THR A 201 -3.87 8.61 -12.90
C THR A 201 -4.06 9.40 -11.63
N TYR A 202 -3.01 9.53 -10.85
CA TYR A 202 -2.95 10.34 -9.64
C TYR A 202 -1.90 11.43 -9.79
N LYS A 203 -2.19 12.60 -9.24
CA LYS A 203 -1.29 13.74 -9.23
C LYS A 203 -0.98 14.15 -7.80
N GLY A 204 0.29 14.30 -7.48
CA GLY A 204 0.74 14.75 -6.17
C GLY A 204 0.44 16.23 -5.96
N ASP A 205 -0.08 16.56 -4.80
CA ASP A 205 -0.52 17.92 -4.45
C ASP A 205 0.64 18.91 -4.35
N LYS A 206 1.79 18.47 -3.84
CA LYS A 206 2.95 19.33 -3.56
C LYS A 206 3.94 19.36 -4.72
N THR A 207 4.24 18.21 -5.30
CA THR A 207 5.29 18.05 -6.31
C THR A 207 4.75 18.01 -7.73
N GLY A 208 3.44 17.79 -7.91
CA GLY A 208 2.84 17.54 -9.21
C GLY A 208 3.26 16.21 -9.86
N LYS A 209 3.94 15.34 -9.11
CA LYS A 209 4.34 14.01 -9.61
C LYS A 209 3.12 13.22 -10.07
N ILE A 210 3.31 12.49 -11.16
CA ILE A 210 2.29 11.62 -11.71
C ILE A 210 2.58 10.18 -11.31
N MET A 211 1.56 9.51 -10.80
CA MET A 211 1.55 8.08 -10.55
C MET A 211 0.35 7.46 -11.27
N THR A 212 0.54 6.31 -11.86
CA THR A 212 -0.55 5.56 -12.49
C THR A 212 -0.74 4.21 -11.81
N GLN A 213 -2.01 3.78 -11.75
CA GLN A 213 -2.38 2.44 -11.32
C GLN A 213 -3.29 1.80 -12.36
N SER A 214 -2.84 0.67 -12.91
CA SER A 214 -3.62 -0.14 -13.84
C SER A 214 -4.26 -1.29 -13.08
N TYR A 215 -5.59 -1.32 -13.06
CA TYR A 215 -6.40 -2.38 -12.50
C TYR A 215 -6.83 -3.31 -13.63
N CYS A 216 -6.27 -4.50 -13.69
CA CYS A 216 -6.54 -5.48 -14.74
C CYS A 216 -7.56 -6.50 -14.25
N PHE A 217 -8.69 -6.59 -14.94
CA PHE A 217 -9.82 -7.45 -14.58
C PHE A 217 -9.95 -8.60 -15.59
N ASP A 218 -10.34 -9.77 -15.10
CA ASP A 218 -10.70 -10.90 -15.96
C ASP A 218 -12.09 -10.70 -16.60
N THR A 219 -12.53 -11.67 -17.36
CA THR A 219 -13.82 -11.66 -18.07
C THR A 219 -15.03 -11.66 -17.13
N THR A 220 -14.84 -12.02 -15.85
CA THR A 220 -15.89 -11.99 -14.82
C THR A 220 -15.93 -10.66 -14.07
N GLY A 221 -14.97 -9.77 -14.31
CA GLY A 221 -14.78 -8.52 -13.60
C GLY A 221 -14.05 -8.66 -12.25
N LYS A 222 -13.38 -9.80 -12.01
CA LYS A 222 -12.51 -10.00 -10.86
C LYS A 222 -11.15 -9.34 -11.12
N LEU A 223 -10.62 -8.60 -10.13
CA LEU A 223 -9.28 -8.01 -10.21
C LEU A 223 -8.23 -9.11 -10.18
N VAL A 224 -7.33 -9.12 -11.17
CA VAL A 224 -6.25 -10.13 -11.32
C VAL A 224 -4.87 -9.52 -11.16
N TYR A 225 -4.66 -8.31 -11.70
CA TYR A 225 -3.40 -7.60 -11.55
C TYR A 225 -3.63 -6.15 -11.13
N LEU A 226 -2.73 -5.67 -10.28
CA LEU A 226 -2.53 -4.26 -10.00
C LEU A 226 -1.12 -3.90 -10.44
N ILE A 227 -1.00 -2.94 -11.36
CA ILE A 227 0.28 -2.48 -11.87
C ILE A 227 0.41 -1.00 -11.52
N SER A 228 1.38 -0.66 -10.69
CA SER A 228 1.67 0.72 -10.30
C SER A 228 2.89 1.20 -11.04
N SER A 229 2.84 2.41 -11.59
CA SER A 229 3.98 3.05 -12.22
C SER A 229 4.22 4.42 -11.61
N GLU A 230 5.42 4.65 -11.15
CA GLU A 230 5.89 5.92 -10.60
C GLU A 230 7.32 6.18 -11.07
N ASN A 231 7.60 7.38 -11.59
CA ASN A 231 8.93 7.78 -12.06
C ASN A 231 9.56 6.81 -13.08
N GLY A 232 8.72 6.16 -13.91
CA GLY A 232 9.19 5.18 -14.91
C GLY A 232 9.50 3.79 -14.35
N GLN A 233 9.35 3.58 -13.05
CA GLN A 233 9.41 2.25 -12.44
C GLN A 233 8.02 1.63 -12.39
N GLU A 234 7.91 0.38 -12.81
CA GLU A 234 6.68 -0.40 -12.79
C GLU A 234 6.77 -1.52 -11.75
N TYR A 235 5.71 -1.65 -10.96
CA TYR A 235 5.55 -2.70 -9.95
C TYR A 235 4.29 -3.50 -10.27
N LYS A 236 4.47 -4.76 -10.62
CA LYS A 236 3.38 -5.69 -10.95
C LYS A 236 3.04 -6.56 -9.75
N THR A 237 1.78 -6.52 -9.32
CA THR A 237 1.23 -7.35 -8.25
C THR A 237 0.14 -8.23 -8.82
N HIS A 238 0.30 -9.55 -8.76
CA HIS A 238 -0.74 -10.52 -9.09
C HIS A 238 -1.65 -10.72 -7.89
N ILE A 239 -2.93 -10.49 -8.04
CA ILE A 239 -3.96 -10.68 -7.02
C ILE A 239 -4.43 -12.13 -7.10
N LEU A 240 -4.06 -12.94 -6.12
CA LEU A 240 -4.39 -14.35 -6.08
C LEU A 240 -5.79 -14.57 -5.50
N ASP A 241 -6.11 -13.81 -4.45
CA ASP A 241 -7.41 -13.87 -3.80
C ASP A 241 -7.70 -12.57 -3.04
N TYR A 242 -8.98 -12.22 -2.88
CA TYR A 242 -9.42 -11.11 -2.05
C TYR A 242 -10.92 -11.19 -1.73
N GLY A 243 -11.32 -10.55 -0.65
CA GLY A 243 -12.73 -10.42 -0.28
C GLY A 243 -12.96 -10.12 1.19
N PRO A 244 -14.23 -10.05 1.60
CA PRO A 244 -14.58 -9.75 2.99
C PRO A 244 -14.41 -10.94 3.94
N SER A 245 -14.21 -12.16 3.43
CA SER A 245 -14.04 -13.36 4.25
C SER A 245 -12.58 -13.63 4.53
N ILE A 246 -12.20 -13.69 5.80
CA ILE A 246 -10.85 -14.05 6.22
C ILE A 246 -10.78 -15.57 6.34
N PRO A 247 -9.82 -16.24 5.65
CA PRO A 247 -9.61 -17.68 5.77
C PRO A 247 -9.29 -18.10 7.21
N SER A 248 -9.75 -19.28 7.62
CA SER A 248 -9.49 -19.81 8.98
C SER A 248 -8.02 -20.09 9.29
N SER A 249 -7.18 -20.20 8.25
CA SER A 249 -5.71 -20.32 8.40
C SER A 249 -5.04 -19.03 8.83
N VAL A 250 -5.72 -17.88 8.73
CA VAL A 250 -5.22 -16.56 9.12
C VAL A 250 -5.53 -16.31 10.59
N LEU A 251 -4.51 -16.01 11.37
CA LEU A 251 -4.67 -15.71 12.80
C LEU A 251 -5.05 -14.25 12.99
N MET A 252 -6.24 -14.00 13.52
CA MET A 252 -6.71 -12.66 13.90
C MET A 252 -6.69 -12.43 15.42
N GLU A 253 -6.20 -13.43 16.16
CA GLU A 253 -5.95 -13.42 17.60
C GLU A 253 -4.77 -14.32 17.91
N ILE A 254 -4.09 -14.07 19.02
CA ILE A 254 -3.06 -14.97 19.51
C ILE A 254 -3.77 -16.14 20.19
N PRO A 255 -3.58 -17.40 19.74
CA PRO A 255 -4.21 -18.54 20.38
C PRO A 255 -3.82 -18.65 21.86
N SER A 256 -4.76 -19.08 22.71
CA SER A 256 -4.56 -19.14 24.16
C SER A 256 -3.48 -20.16 24.61
N ASP A 257 -3.13 -21.10 23.73
CA ASP A 257 -2.05 -22.08 23.95
C ASP A 257 -0.67 -21.59 23.49
N TRP A 258 -0.56 -20.32 23.07
CA TRP A 258 0.71 -19.71 22.68
C TRP A 258 1.34 -18.94 23.84
N SER A 259 2.67 -18.97 23.90
CA SER A 259 3.43 -18.12 24.81
C SER A 259 3.63 -16.73 24.21
N VAL A 260 3.46 -15.70 25.03
CA VAL A 260 3.65 -14.30 24.60
C VAL A 260 4.82 -13.70 25.38
N TYR A 261 5.74 -13.03 24.66
CA TYR A 261 6.89 -12.39 25.26
C TYR A 261 7.03 -10.94 24.79
N THR A 262 7.42 -10.06 25.70
CA THR A 262 7.70 -8.64 25.43
C THR A 262 9.19 -8.37 25.56
N PHE A 263 9.79 -7.88 24.48
CA PHE A 263 11.17 -7.42 24.44
C PHE A 263 11.23 -5.92 24.71
N ASP A 264 11.77 -5.51 25.85
CA ASP A 264 11.93 -4.10 26.19
C ASP A 264 13.35 -3.62 25.88
N TYR A 265 13.48 -2.84 24.81
CA TYR A 265 14.73 -2.21 24.37
C TYR A 265 14.94 -0.84 24.97
N THR A 266 14.05 -0.38 25.87
CA THR A 266 14.21 0.90 26.58
C THR A 266 15.16 0.80 27.76
N THR A 267 15.39 -0.45 28.27
CA THR A 267 16.26 -0.76 29.39
C THR A 267 17.68 -1.17 28.94
N THR A 268 18.66 -0.98 29.83
CA THR A 268 20.02 -1.46 29.62
C THR A 268 20.47 -2.20 30.88
N PRO A 269 20.70 -3.52 30.84
CA PRO A 269 20.54 -4.41 29.68
C PRO A 269 19.06 -4.54 29.24
N LYS A 270 18.84 -4.99 27.98
CA LYS A 270 17.52 -5.31 27.44
C LYS A 270 16.83 -6.33 28.35
N THR A 271 15.56 -6.14 28.63
CA THR A 271 14.76 -7.08 29.40
C THR A 271 13.73 -7.80 28.52
N VAL A 272 13.41 -9.05 28.87
CA VAL A 272 12.34 -9.82 28.26
C VAL A 272 11.39 -10.27 29.37
N THR A 273 10.11 -10.09 29.15
CA THR A 273 9.07 -10.53 30.10
C THR A 273 8.10 -11.49 29.43
N ASP A 274 7.54 -12.40 30.21
CA ASP A 274 6.40 -13.25 29.81
C ASP A 274 5.07 -12.46 29.84
N ALA A 275 3.96 -13.13 29.49
CA ALA A 275 2.62 -12.53 29.51
C ALA A 275 2.15 -12.13 30.92
N ALA A 276 2.68 -12.70 31.98
CA ALA A 276 2.39 -12.35 33.37
C ALA A 276 3.26 -11.18 33.88
N GLY A 277 4.22 -10.72 33.07
CA GLY A 277 5.14 -9.65 33.41
C GLY A 277 6.41 -10.12 34.18
N ASN A 278 6.62 -11.44 34.31
CA ASN A 278 7.82 -11.97 34.95
C ASN A 278 9.03 -11.79 34.03
N LYS A 279 10.13 -11.31 34.57
CA LYS A 279 11.39 -11.18 33.83
C LYS A 279 12.02 -12.53 33.60
N LEU A 280 12.43 -12.80 32.37
CA LEU A 280 13.21 -13.99 32.01
C LEU A 280 14.67 -13.80 32.43
N THR A 281 15.29 -14.89 32.86
CA THR A 281 16.74 -15.01 33.06
C THR A 281 17.49 -15.03 31.72
N GLU A 282 18.80 -14.85 31.74
CA GLU A 282 19.64 -14.93 30.52
C GLU A 282 19.55 -16.31 29.86
N ASP A 283 19.48 -17.38 30.62
CA ASP A 283 19.35 -18.75 30.12
C ASP A 283 17.98 -18.97 29.45
N GLU A 284 16.90 -18.46 30.04
CA GLU A 284 15.55 -18.53 29.44
C GLU A 284 15.47 -17.70 28.16
N ILE A 285 16.13 -16.53 28.10
CA ILE A 285 16.23 -15.72 26.88
C ILE A 285 17.02 -16.48 25.81
N ALA A 286 18.10 -17.15 26.16
CA ALA A 286 18.87 -17.97 25.22
C ALA A 286 18.02 -19.11 24.64
N GLN A 287 17.28 -19.84 25.49
CA GLN A 287 16.37 -20.90 25.06
C GLN A 287 15.21 -20.37 24.20
N LEU A 288 14.67 -19.19 24.54
CA LEU A 288 13.66 -18.54 23.72
C LEU A 288 14.21 -18.20 22.32
N ASN A 289 15.42 -17.62 22.26
CA ASN A 289 16.07 -17.28 20.99
C ASN A 289 16.31 -18.54 20.14
N GLU A 290 16.73 -19.64 20.72
CA GLU A 290 16.86 -20.92 20.00
C GLU A 290 15.54 -21.39 19.39
N LYS A 291 14.41 -21.19 20.08
CA LYS A 291 13.08 -21.58 19.57
C LYS A 291 12.61 -20.69 18.43
N ILE A 292 12.89 -19.38 18.49
CA ILE A 292 12.39 -18.41 17.50
C ILE A 292 13.33 -18.20 16.30
N TYR A 293 14.65 -18.52 16.44
CA TYR A 293 15.65 -18.36 15.37
C TYR A 293 16.22 -19.69 14.86
N LYS A 294 15.53 -20.79 15.08
CA LYS A 294 15.85 -22.10 14.47
C LYS A 294 15.53 -22.09 12.97
N TRP A 295 16.35 -21.35 12.17
CA TRP A 295 16.24 -21.27 10.70
C TRP A 295 17.61 -21.37 10.05
#